data_bd3e236386869942d3f5ccefec81856e
#
_entry.id   bd3e236386869942d3f5ccefec81856e
#
_cell.length_a   1.000
_cell.length_b   1.000
_cell.length_c   1.000
_cell.angle_alpha   90.00
_cell.angle_beta   90.00
_cell.angle_gamma   90.00
#
_symmetry.space_group_name_H-M   'P 1'
#
loop_
_entity.id
_entity.type
_entity.pdbx_description
1 polymer ?
#
loop_
_entity_poly.entity_id
_entity_poly.type
_entity_poly.pdbx_seq_one_letter_code
_entity_poly.pdbx_strand_id
1 'polypeptide(L)'
;MAHFAKLNSTNTVVQVLVVSNDELLDSQGIENESLGVTFLQSLFGDDTVWKQTSYNQNFRKNYAGIGYTYSYDKDGFIPPMPDDGESWTLNEETLRWEQVSNTSVP
;
A
#
# COMPACT_ATOMS: atom_id res chain seq x y z
N MET A 1 1.29 -7.19 -14.67
CA MET A 1 0.50 -5.98 -14.38
C MET A 1 1.00 -5.36 -13.10
N ALA A 2 1.10 -4.07 -13.06
CA ALA A 2 1.51 -3.33 -11.87
C ALA A 2 0.27 -2.75 -11.19
N HIS A 3 0.29 -2.71 -9.87
CA HIS A 3 -0.84 -2.20 -9.08
C HIS A 3 -0.37 -0.97 -8.32
N PHE A 4 -1.20 0.09 -8.33
CA PHE A 4 -0.87 1.34 -7.67
C PHE A 4 -2.01 1.78 -6.77
N ALA A 5 -1.65 2.25 -5.58
CA ALA A 5 -2.59 2.79 -4.61
C ALA A 5 -2.54 4.31 -4.65
N LYS A 6 -3.69 4.94 -4.75
CA LYS A 6 -3.82 6.38 -4.66
C LYS A 6 -4.02 6.77 -3.20
N LEU A 7 -3.20 7.70 -2.72
CA LEU A 7 -3.23 8.13 -1.32
C LEU A 7 -3.84 9.53 -1.23
N ASN A 8 -4.61 9.76 -0.16
CA ASN A 8 -5.12 11.09 0.16
C ASN A 8 -4.11 11.83 1.06
N SER A 9 -4.52 12.98 1.58
CA SER A 9 -3.64 13.83 2.40
C SER A 9 -3.21 13.20 3.72
N THR A 10 -3.90 12.14 4.16
CA THR A 10 -3.54 11.40 5.39
C THR A 10 -2.88 10.07 5.08
N ASN A 11 -2.43 9.86 3.84
CA ASN A 11 -1.79 8.64 3.36
C ASN A 11 -2.72 7.43 3.41
N THR A 12 -4.02 7.67 3.36
CA THR A 12 -5.03 6.60 3.30
C THR A 12 -5.30 6.26 1.84
N VAL A 13 -5.35 4.96 1.56
CA VAL A 13 -5.64 4.46 0.20
C VAL A 13 -7.10 4.72 -0.12
N VAL A 14 -7.34 5.46 -1.19
CA VAL A 14 -8.71 5.78 -1.65
C VAL A 14 -9.04 5.09 -2.96
N GLN A 15 -8.04 4.53 -3.65
CA GLN A 15 -8.24 3.86 -4.92
C GLN A 15 -7.04 2.95 -5.20
N VAL A 16 -7.28 1.80 -5.83
CA VAL A 16 -6.21 0.93 -6.31
C VAL A 16 -6.46 0.66 -7.78
N LEU A 17 -5.47 0.90 -8.62
CA LEU A 17 -5.57 0.73 -10.06
C LEU A 17 -4.51 -0.22 -10.57
N VAL A 18 -4.80 -0.84 -11.70
CA VAL A 18 -3.87 -1.72 -12.42
C VAL A 18 -3.31 -0.96 -13.59
N VAL A 19 -1.99 -1.00 -13.76
CA VAL A 19 -1.28 -0.34 -14.85
C VAL A 19 -0.51 -1.39 -15.63
N SER A 20 -0.53 -1.30 -16.96
CA SER A 20 0.27 -2.19 -17.79
C SER A 20 1.76 -2.03 -17.47
N ASN A 21 2.48 -3.13 -17.39
CA ASN A 21 3.93 -3.09 -17.12
C ASN A 21 4.67 -2.24 -18.14
N ASP A 22 4.16 -2.15 -19.36
CA ASP A 22 4.80 -1.35 -20.41
C ASP A 22 4.91 0.13 -20.05
N GLU A 23 4.01 0.63 -19.20
CA GLU A 23 4.01 2.03 -18.76
C GLU A 23 5.08 2.31 -17.72
N LEU A 24 5.70 1.27 -17.16
CA LEU A 24 6.73 1.39 -16.15
C LEU A 24 8.14 1.20 -16.72
N LEU A 25 8.26 0.81 -17.99
CA LEU A 25 9.55 0.49 -18.55
C LEU A 25 10.34 1.76 -18.87
N ASP A 26 11.61 1.78 -18.45
CA ASP A 26 12.52 2.85 -18.82
C ASP A 26 13.15 2.56 -20.19
N SER A 27 14.11 3.39 -20.60
CA SER A 27 14.76 3.25 -21.91
C SER A 27 15.55 1.96 -22.04
N GLN A 28 15.83 1.27 -20.93
CA GLN A 28 16.57 0.01 -20.91
C GLN A 28 15.66 -1.20 -20.69
N GLY A 29 14.34 -0.99 -20.68
CA GLY A 29 13.37 -2.07 -20.47
C GLY A 29 13.24 -2.51 -19.04
N ILE A 30 13.70 -1.71 -18.09
CA ILE A 30 13.63 -2.02 -16.66
C ILE A 30 12.43 -1.31 -16.05
N GLU A 31 11.65 -2.03 -15.26
CA GLU A 31 10.47 -1.46 -14.60
C GLU A 31 10.89 -0.48 -13.51
N ASN A 32 10.18 0.67 -13.47
CA ASN A 32 10.47 1.74 -12.54
C ASN A 32 9.16 2.33 -12.02
N GLU A 33 8.99 2.32 -10.71
CA GLU A 33 7.76 2.82 -10.08
C GLU A 33 7.48 4.27 -10.44
N SER A 34 8.51 5.12 -10.51
CA SER A 34 8.31 6.54 -10.77
C SER A 34 7.71 6.80 -12.15
N LEU A 35 7.96 5.93 -13.12
CA LEU A 35 7.35 6.04 -14.45
C LEU A 35 5.85 5.73 -14.38
N GLY A 36 5.47 4.73 -13.60
CA GLY A 36 4.05 4.43 -13.39
C GLY A 36 3.33 5.56 -12.67
N VAL A 37 3.98 6.16 -11.68
CA VAL A 37 3.43 7.32 -10.97
C VAL A 37 3.23 8.47 -11.95
N THR A 38 4.22 8.78 -12.79
CA THR A 38 4.12 9.83 -13.79
C THR A 38 2.98 9.57 -14.77
N PHE A 39 2.84 8.32 -15.22
CA PHE A 39 1.75 7.94 -16.11
C PHE A 39 0.39 8.21 -15.45
N LEU A 40 0.22 7.79 -14.19
CA LEU A 40 -1.05 7.99 -13.50
C LEU A 40 -1.33 9.47 -13.22
N GLN A 41 -0.29 10.24 -12.89
CA GLN A 41 -0.46 11.68 -12.70
C GLN A 41 -0.87 12.38 -13.99
N SER A 42 -0.42 11.87 -15.14
CA SER A 42 -0.84 12.43 -16.42
C SER A 42 -2.32 12.19 -16.70
N LEU A 43 -2.89 11.14 -16.12
CA LEU A 43 -4.31 10.81 -16.32
C LEU A 43 -5.21 11.43 -15.25
N PHE A 44 -4.74 11.54 -14.01
CA PHE A 44 -5.59 11.92 -12.87
C PHE A 44 -5.20 13.25 -12.23
N GLY A 45 -4.06 13.82 -12.59
CA GLY A 45 -3.63 15.13 -12.11
C GLY A 45 -2.28 15.05 -11.39
N ASP A 46 -1.50 16.13 -11.50
CA ASP A 46 -0.17 16.22 -10.92
C ASP A 46 -0.21 16.24 -9.39
N ASP A 47 -1.36 16.56 -8.81
CA ASP A 47 -1.55 16.63 -7.36
C ASP A 47 -1.89 15.26 -6.76
N THR A 48 -2.04 14.23 -7.57
CA THR A 48 -2.34 12.88 -7.06
C THR A 48 -1.06 12.19 -6.59
N VAL A 49 -1.20 11.39 -5.53
CA VAL A 49 -0.08 10.66 -4.93
C VAL A 49 -0.34 9.17 -5.09
N TRP A 50 0.63 8.49 -5.68
CA TRP A 50 0.51 7.07 -5.99
C TRP A 50 1.69 6.30 -5.43
N LYS A 51 1.43 5.10 -4.92
CA LYS A 51 2.46 4.17 -4.47
C LYS A 51 2.18 2.80 -5.04
N GLN A 52 3.21 2.18 -5.61
CA GLN A 52 3.06 0.82 -6.13
C GLN A 52 2.88 -0.16 -4.99
N THR A 53 1.93 -1.07 -5.16
CA THR A 53 1.69 -2.16 -4.23
C THR A 53 1.85 -3.48 -4.96
N SER A 54 2.08 -4.58 -4.22
CA SER A 54 2.28 -5.90 -4.82
C SER A 54 1.10 -6.78 -4.51
N TYR A 55 0.43 -7.27 -5.57
CA TYR A 55 -0.69 -8.19 -5.44
C TYR A 55 -0.28 -9.46 -4.68
N ASN A 56 0.95 -9.92 -4.90
CA ASN A 56 1.47 -11.13 -4.27
C ASN A 56 2.28 -10.84 -3.00
N GLN A 57 2.23 -9.59 -2.52
CA GLN A 57 2.92 -9.18 -1.28
C GLN A 57 4.45 -9.38 -1.36
N ASN A 58 5.02 -9.14 -2.54
CA ASN A 58 6.47 -9.27 -2.75
C ASN A 58 7.24 -8.08 -2.20
N PHE A 59 6.58 -6.93 -2.03
CA PHE A 59 7.18 -5.74 -1.43
C PHE A 59 6.09 -4.92 -0.76
N ARG A 60 6.50 -4.00 0.12
CA ARG A 60 5.61 -3.09 0.86
C ARG A 60 4.53 -3.83 1.65
N LYS A 61 4.87 -5.04 2.12
CA LYS A 61 4.08 -5.82 3.07
C LYS A 61 2.74 -6.26 2.48
N ASN A 62 1.63 -5.68 2.97
CA ASN A 62 0.31 -6.09 2.52
C ASN A 62 -0.03 -5.52 1.16
N TYR A 63 -0.81 -6.25 0.37
CA TYR A 63 -1.42 -5.69 -0.82
C TYR A 63 -2.40 -4.58 -0.39
N ALA A 64 -2.27 -3.41 -1.01
CA ALA A 64 -3.07 -2.26 -0.61
C ALA A 64 -4.55 -2.47 -0.92
N GLY A 65 -5.39 -2.05 0.01
CA GLY A 65 -6.83 -2.00 -0.18
C GLY A 65 -7.34 -0.62 0.21
N ILE A 66 -8.55 -0.30 -0.23
CA ILE A 66 -9.18 0.98 0.13
C ILE A 66 -9.34 1.01 1.64
N GLY A 67 -8.92 2.12 2.25
CA GLY A 67 -8.93 2.28 3.70
C GLY A 67 -7.62 1.94 4.39
N TYR A 68 -6.69 1.28 3.68
CA TYR A 68 -5.35 1.04 4.22
C TYR A 68 -4.58 2.34 4.33
N THR A 69 -3.59 2.37 5.21
CA THR A 69 -2.71 3.53 5.38
C THR A 69 -1.30 3.15 4.95
N TYR A 70 -0.68 3.98 4.12
CA TYR A 70 0.71 3.77 3.75
C TYR A 70 1.63 4.41 4.79
N SER A 71 2.59 3.63 5.30
CA SER A 71 3.60 4.12 6.24
C SER A 71 4.91 4.36 5.51
N TYR A 72 5.35 5.62 5.45
CA TYR A 72 6.63 5.96 4.84
C TYR A 72 7.81 5.41 5.66
N ASP A 73 7.66 5.39 6.98
CA ASP A 73 8.74 4.89 7.86
C ASP A 73 8.96 3.40 7.67
N LYS A 74 7.89 2.63 7.48
CA LYS A 74 7.97 1.19 7.37
C LYS A 74 7.95 0.71 5.93
N ASP A 75 7.71 1.62 5.00
CA ASP A 75 7.56 1.34 3.57
C ASP A 75 6.59 0.19 3.33
N GLY A 76 5.38 0.36 3.83
CA GLY A 76 4.38 -0.69 3.69
C GLY A 76 2.96 -0.17 3.94
N PHE A 77 1.98 -1.00 3.56
CA PHE A 77 0.57 -0.69 3.71
C PHE A 77 0.02 -1.36 4.97
N ILE A 78 -0.64 -0.58 5.82
CA ILE A 78 -1.21 -1.04 7.08
C ILE A 78 -2.72 -1.13 6.92
N PRO A 79 -3.33 -2.33 7.14
CA PRO A 79 -4.79 -2.45 7.08
C PRO A 79 -5.44 -1.66 8.20
N PRO A 80 -6.72 -1.29 8.05
CA PRO A 80 -7.44 -0.66 9.15
C PRO A 80 -7.46 -1.58 10.37
N MET A 81 -7.33 -0.99 11.57
CA MET A 81 -7.44 -1.77 12.79
C MET A 81 -8.87 -2.32 12.91
N PRO A 82 -9.02 -3.62 13.20
CA PRO A 82 -10.36 -4.18 13.36
C PRO A 82 -11.14 -3.46 14.49
N ASP A 83 -12.38 -3.14 14.19
CA ASP A 83 -13.26 -2.44 15.12
C ASP A 83 -14.33 -3.41 15.64
N ASP A 84 -13.89 -4.37 16.44
CA ASP A 84 -14.74 -5.45 16.94
C ASP A 84 -14.80 -5.50 18.47
N GLY A 85 -14.31 -4.45 19.13
CA GLY A 85 -14.29 -4.39 20.58
C GLY A 85 -13.14 -5.13 21.23
N GLU A 86 -12.32 -5.80 20.44
CA GLU A 86 -11.14 -6.51 20.94
C GLU A 86 -9.92 -5.62 20.91
N SER A 87 -8.88 -6.03 21.61
CA SER A 87 -7.60 -5.31 21.62
C SER A 87 -6.69 -5.87 20.56
N TRP A 88 -6.13 -4.98 19.74
CA TRP A 88 -5.24 -5.35 18.64
C TRP A 88 -3.91 -4.62 18.75
N THR A 89 -2.85 -5.26 18.32
CA THR A 89 -1.53 -4.65 18.23
C THR A 89 -0.97 -4.87 16.84
N LEU A 90 -0.22 -3.89 16.34
CA LEU A 90 0.37 -3.98 15.00
C LEU A 90 1.70 -4.71 15.07
N ASN A 91 1.84 -5.75 14.25
CA ASN A 91 3.13 -6.40 14.06
C ASN A 91 3.97 -5.52 13.13
N GLU A 92 5.04 -4.95 13.66
CA GLU A 92 5.86 -3.98 12.93
C GLU A 92 6.63 -4.61 11.76
N GLU A 93 6.80 -5.92 11.75
CA GLU A 93 7.52 -6.61 10.68
C GLU A 93 6.60 -6.96 9.52
N THR A 94 5.35 -7.37 9.81
CA THR A 94 4.41 -7.79 8.78
C THR A 94 3.39 -6.70 8.43
N LEU A 95 3.27 -5.69 9.29
CA LEU A 95 2.23 -4.65 9.24
C LEU A 95 0.83 -5.25 9.25
N ARG A 96 0.66 -6.33 10.01
CA ARG A 96 -0.65 -6.97 10.22
C ARG A 96 -1.06 -6.80 11.66
N TRP A 97 -2.36 -6.68 11.86
CA TRP A 97 -2.92 -6.58 13.21
C TRP A 97 -3.00 -7.96 13.83
N GLU A 98 -2.57 -8.05 15.09
CA GLU A 98 -2.61 -9.28 15.86
C GLU A 98 -3.42 -9.02 17.13
N GLN A 99 -4.29 -9.95 17.46
CA GLN A 99 -5.10 -9.82 18.67
C GLN A 99 -4.22 -9.93 19.89
N VAL A 100 -4.40 -8.99 20.83
CA VAL A 100 -3.67 -9.03 22.10
C VAL A 100 -4.25 -10.15 22.93
N SER A 101 -3.39 -11.10 23.29
CA SER A 101 -3.81 -12.23 24.08
C SER A 101 -3.97 -11.83 25.55
N ASN A 102 -5.12 -12.17 26.13
CA ASN A 102 -5.33 -12.04 27.56
C ASN A 102 -5.09 -13.33 28.30
N THR A 103 -4.66 -14.35 27.58
CA THR A 103 -4.46 -15.69 28.15
C THR A 103 -3.13 -15.85 28.83
N SER A 104 -2.28 -14.84 28.77
CA SER A 104 -1.03 -14.82 29.49
C SER A 104 -1.23 -14.82 31.01
N VAL A 105 -2.43 -14.51 31.44
CA VAL A 105 -2.75 -14.56 32.84
C VAL A 105 -2.86 -16.02 33.24
N PRO A 106 -1.96 -16.48 34.11
CA PRO A 106 -2.04 -17.85 34.55
C PRO A 106 -3.33 -18.10 35.34
#